data_5faacf1e57b84bc3200b5c148bd16b80
#
_entry.id   5faacf1e57b84bc3200b5c148bd16b80
#
_cell.length_a   1.000
_cell.length_b   1.000
_cell.length_c   1.000
_cell.angle_alpha   90.00
_cell.angle_beta   90.00
_cell.angle_gamma   90.00
#
_symmetry.space_group_name_H-M   'P 1'
#
loop_
_entity.id
_entity.type
_entity.pdbx_description
1 polymer ?
#
loop_
_entity_poly.entity_id
_entity_poly.type
_entity_poly.pdbx_seq_one_letter_code
_entity_poly.pdbx_strand_id
1 'polypeptide(L)'
;KLETEIGVELFERTTRTVVLTEFGQMLLPYAKKMVGLEYEFEKNVRRKIHQDSGNIVLGSIPSMKQHAITALIAGFLNENPDMTLQTIEGDSTFVKELLTDGKCDIAFLRSESSSVKEFNSIPYMIDYLTAVLPATHPLAKADNLPFEQLRGETFLLFPEHSFINDLCIRECRNAGFEPHIAYTGNRGAT
;
A
#
# COMPACT_ATOMS: atom_id res chain seq x y z
N LYS A 1 28.88 -2.93 -13.88
CA LYS A 1 28.76 -2.38 -15.24
C LYS A 1 28.28 -0.93 -15.18
N LEU A 2 27.07 -0.63 -14.67
CA LEU A 2 26.54 0.74 -14.56
C LEU A 2 27.47 1.64 -13.74
N GLU A 3 27.93 1.22 -12.57
CA GLU A 3 28.86 1.93 -11.71
C GLU A 3 30.18 2.26 -12.44
N THR A 4 30.65 1.34 -13.28
CA THR A 4 31.87 1.52 -14.09
C THR A 4 31.62 2.55 -15.21
N GLU A 5 30.44 2.60 -15.80
CA GLU A 5 30.07 3.54 -16.88
C GLU A 5 29.90 4.97 -16.36
N ILE A 6 29.31 5.15 -15.19
CA ILE A 6 29.10 6.48 -14.59
C ILE A 6 30.26 6.94 -13.68
N GLY A 7 31.21 6.03 -13.37
CA GLY A 7 32.43 6.35 -12.61
C GLY A 7 32.23 6.57 -11.11
N VAL A 8 31.04 6.14 -10.56
CA VAL A 8 30.73 6.26 -9.13
C VAL A 8 30.11 4.98 -8.60
N GLU A 9 30.39 4.66 -7.34
CA GLU A 9 29.79 3.53 -6.65
C GLU A 9 28.37 3.89 -6.19
N LEU A 10 27.40 3.03 -6.51
CA LEU A 10 26.00 3.17 -6.13
C LEU A 10 25.62 2.31 -4.95
N PHE A 11 26.43 1.27 -4.68
CA PHE A 11 26.18 0.30 -3.62
C PHE A 11 27.42 0.13 -2.74
N GLU A 12 27.21 0.22 -1.44
CA GLU A 12 28.17 -0.28 -0.45
C GLU A 12 27.86 -1.75 -0.20
N ARG A 13 28.84 -2.62 -0.49
CA ARG A 13 28.70 -4.07 -0.39
C ARG A 13 29.56 -4.58 0.75
N THR A 14 28.94 -5.16 1.76
CA THR A 14 29.64 -5.94 2.78
C THR A 14 29.35 -7.43 2.57
N THR A 15 30.02 -8.30 3.33
CA THR A 15 29.79 -9.75 3.27
C THR A 15 28.36 -10.15 3.69
N ARG A 16 27.58 -9.26 4.32
CA ARG A 16 26.25 -9.54 4.85
C ARG A 16 25.15 -8.61 4.33
N THR A 17 25.49 -7.44 3.83
CA THR A 17 24.51 -6.41 3.42
C THR A 17 24.93 -5.70 2.15
N VAL A 18 23.95 -5.28 1.38
CA VAL A 18 24.10 -4.35 0.26
C VAL A 18 23.22 -3.15 0.56
N VAL A 19 23.79 -1.96 0.66
CA VAL A 19 23.08 -0.70 0.88
C VAL A 19 23.42 0.29 -0.22
N LEU A 20 22.53 1.25 -0.47
CA LEU A 20 22.83 2.32 -1.42
C LEU A 20 23.77 3.33 -0.80
N THR A 21 24.74 3.79 -1.59
CA THR A 21 25.54 4.98 -1.27
C THR A 21 24.65 6.23 -1.33
N GLU A 22 25.15 7.38 -0.88
CA GLU A 22 24.45 8.66 -1.04
C GLU A 22 24.14 8.94 -2.52
N PHE A 23 25.07 8.64 -3.42
CA PHE A 23 24.87 8.74 -4.87
C PHE A 23 23.80 7.76 -5.36
N GLY A 24 23.79 6.52 -4.85
CA GLY A 24 22.78 5.53 -5.17
C GLY A 24 21.39 5.98 -4.73
N GLN A 25 21.27 6.57 -3.55
CA GLN A 25 20.00 7.14 -3.06
C GLN A 25 19.50 8.31 -3.94
N MET A 26 20.40 9.19 -4.35
CA MET A 26 20.08 10.31 -5.24
C MET A 26 19.60 9.83 -6.61
N LEU A 27 20.20 8.77 -7.16
CA LEU A 27 19.84 8.25 -8.48
C LEU A 27 18.63 7.30 -8.47
N LEU A 28 18.29 6.69 -7.34
CA LEU A 28 17.18 5.74 -7.23
C LEU A 28 15.83 6.26 -7.80
N PRO A 29 15.40 7.51 -7.53
CA PRO A 29 14.17 8.03 -8.12
C PRO A 29 14.20 8.10 -9.65
N TYR A 30 15.36 8.39 -10.24
CA TYR A 30 15.53 8.43 -11.70
C TYR A 30 15.48 7.02 -12.29
N ALA A 31 16.16 6.06 -11.66
CA ALA A 31 16.13 4.66 -12.08
C ALA A 31 14.69 4.10 -12.04
N LYS A 32 13.94 4.39 -10.99
CA LYS A 32 12.51 4.02 -10.89
C LYS A 32 11.67 4.64 -12.01
N LYS A 33 11.88 5.92 -12.35
CA LYS A 33 11.19 6.56 -13.48
C LYS A 33 11.53 5.93 -14.83
N MET A 34 12.79 5.57 -15.05
CA MET A 34 13.22 4.90 -16.28
C MET A 34 12.55 3.54 -16.45
N VAL A 35 12.53 2.72 -15.41
CA VAL A 35 11.84 1.42 -15.42
C VAL A 35 10.33 1.58 -15.62
N GLY A 36 9.72 2.57 -15.00
CA GLY A 36 8.30 2.90 -15.22
C GLY A 36 8.01 3.29 -16.66
N LEU A 37 8.87 4.11 -17.27
CA LEU A 37 8.72 4.51 -18.66
C LEU A 37 8.93 3.35 -19.65
N GLU A 38 9.86 2.45 -19.38
CA GLU A 38 10.07 1.22 -20.14
C GLU A 38 8.80 0.35 -20.11
N TYR A 39 8.22 0.16 -18.92
CA TYR A 39 6.96 -0.58 -18.76
C TYR A 39 5.81 0.05 -19.54
N GLU A 40 5.63 1.39 -19.44
CA GLU A 40 4.62 2.12 -20.22
C GLU A 40 4.84 1.97 -21.74
N PHE A 41 6.07 2.05 -22.19
CA PHE A 41 6.42 1.85 -23.58
C PHE A 41 6.03 0.45 -24.06
N GLU A 42 6.46 -0.59 -23.34
CA GLU A 42 6.12 -1.98 -23.66
C GLU A 42 4.61 -2.19 -23.67
N LYS A 43 3.89 -1.63 -22.69
CA LYS A 43 2.44 -1.73 -22.58
C LYS A 43 1.75 -1.08 -23.79
N ASN A 44 2.20 0.10 -24.21
CA ASN A 44 1.65 0.79 -25.36
C ASN A 44 1.93 0.04 -26.67
N VAL A 45 3.11 -0.57 -26.80
CA VAL A 45 3.47 -1.43 -27.94
C VAL A 45 2.57 -2.67 -27.95
N ARG A 46 2.40 -3.37 -26.82
CA ARG A 46 1.51 -4.53 -26.71
C ARG A 46 0.06 -4.20 -27.06
N ARG A 47 -0.48 -3.08 -26.55
CA ARG A 47 -1.83 -2.59 -26.90
C ARG A 47 -1.99 -2.39 -28.40
N LYS A 48 -0.98 -1.82 -29.05
CA LYS A 48 -1.04 -1.58 -30.50
C LYS A 48 -0.94 -2.84 -31.34
N ILE A 49 -0.17 -3.84 -30.87
CA ILE A 49 0.03 -5.11 -31.59
C ILE A 49 -1.17 -6.07 -31.42
N HIS A 50 -1.81 -6.07 -30.25
CA HIS A 50 -2.86 -7.03 -29.89
C HIS A 50 -4.28 -6.51 -30.02
N GLN A 51 -4.53 -5.47 -30.82
CA GLN A 51 -5.86 -4.90 -31.09
C GLN A 51 -6.91 -5.31 -30.03
N ASP A 52 -7.03 -4.47 -29.00
CA ASP A 52 -8.14 -4.44 -28.02
C ASP A 52 -8.22 -5.49 -26.91
N SER A 53 -7.45 -6.54 -26.86
CA SER A 53 -7.38 -7.40 -25.67
C SER A 53 -6.45 -6.77 -24.62
N GLY A 54 -6.99 -5.98 -23.72
CA GLY A 54 -6.22 -5.32 -22.67
C GLY A 54 -6.03 -6.22 -21.46
N ASN A 55 -4.79 -6.33 -20.95
CA ASN A 55 -4.53 -6.85 -19.62
C ASN A 55 -4.43 -5.69 -18.63
N ILE A 56 -5.23 -5.71 -17.57
CA ILE A 56 -5.16 -4.75 -16.46
C ILE A 56 -4.47 -5.42 -15.29
N VAL A 57 -3.43 -4.78 -14.76
CA VAL A 57 -2.81 -5.18 -13.51
C VAL A 57 -3.35 -4.29 -12.39
N LEU A 58 -4.07 -4.92 -11.47
CA LEU A 58 -4.70 -4.28 -10.32
C LEU A 58 -3.87 -4.52 -9.06
N GLY A 59 -3.34 -3.46 -8.46
CA GLY A 59 -2.80 -3.49 -7.11
C GLY A 59 -3.93 -3.41 -6.08
N SER A 60 -3.90 -4.20 -5.03
CA SER A 60 -4.96 -4.14 -4.02
C SER A 60 -4.50 -4.51 -2.62
N ILE A 61 -5.14 -3.89 -1.64
CA ILE A 61 -5.02 -4.31 -0.24
C ILE A 61 -5.88 -5.57 0.02
N PRO A 62 -5.53 -6.42 1.01
CA PRO A 62 -6.23 -7.69 1.29
C PRO A 62 -7.71 -7.57 1.72
N SER A 63 -8.29 -6.39 1.68
CA SER A 63 -9.69 -6.15 2.09
C SER A 63 -10.67 -6.00 0.90
N MET A 64 -10.29 -6.39 -0.31
CA MET A 64 -11.12 -6.31 -1.52
C MET A 64 -12.53 -6.89 -1.34
N LYS A 65 -12.63 -8.06 -0.71
CA LYS A 65 -13.90 -8.74 -0.48
C LYS A 65 -14.85 -7.93 0.42
N GLN A 66 -14.31 -7.29 1.45
CA GLN A 66 -15.08 -6.48 2.40
C GLN A 66 -15.65 -5.20 1.77
N HIS A 67 -15.02 -4.71 0.71
CA HIS A 67 -15.37 -3.46 0.04
C HIS A 67 -16.06 -3.67 -1.32
N ALA A 68 -16.61 -4.85 -1.57
CA ALA A 68 -17.28 -5.22 -2.82
C ALA A 68 -16.44 -5.03 -4.10
N ILE A 69 -15.12 -4.89 -3.98
CA ILE A 69 -14.22 -4.71 -5.13
C ILE A 69 -14.27 -5.92 -6.05
N THR A 70 -14.40 -7.12 -5.51
CA THR A 70 -14.53 -8.36 -6.29
C THR A 70 -15.78 -8.32 -7.19
N ALA A 71 -16.90 -7.79 -6.70
CA ALA A 71 -18.12 -7.65 -7.50
C ALA A 71 -17.94 -6.60 -8.60
N LEU A 72 -17.25 -5.51 -8.32
CA LEU A 72 -16.89 -4.48 -9.31
C LEU A 72 -16.03 -5.06 -10.44
N ILE A 73 -15.00 -5.85 -10.08
CA ILE A 73 -14.15 -6.54 -11.06
C ILE A 73 -14.96 -7.51 -11.93
N ALA A 74 -15.83 -8.31 -11.31
CA ALA A 74 -16.68 -9.26 -12.04
C ALA A 74 -17.64 -8.54 -13.01
N GLY A 75 -18.25 -7.43 -12.57
CA GLY A 75 -19.09 -6.59 -13.45
C GLY A 75 -18.32 -6.04 -14.63
N PHE A 76 -17.14 -5.48 -14.39
CA PHE A 76 -16.27 -4.94 -15.44
C PHE A 76 -15.88 -6.02 -16.47
N LEU A 77 -15.46 -7.19 -16.04
CA LEU A 77 -15.07 -8.28 -16.94
C LEU A 77 -16.25 -8.86 -17.73
N ASN A 78 -17.46 -8.87 -17.17
CA ASN A 78 -18.66 -9.26 -17.91
C ASN A 78 -19.02 -8.27 -19.04
N GLU A 79 -18.79 -6.97 -18.81
CA GLU A 79 -19.01 -5.92 -19.81
C GLU A 79 -17.88 -5.83 -20.85
N ASN A 80 -16.69 -6.36 -20.51
CA ASN A 80 -15.49 -6.28 -21.34
C ASN A 80 -14.84 -7.67 -21.49
N PRO A 81 -15.45 -8.60 -22.25
CA PRO A 81 -15.00 -10.01 -22.31
C PRO A 81 -13.60 -10.20 -22.92
N ASP A 82 -13.12 -9.22 -23.70
CA ASP A 82 -11.78 -9.26 -24.31
C ASP A 82 -10.70 -8.71 -23.35
N MET A 83 -11.08 -8.25 -22.17
CA MET A 83 -10.16 -7.76 -21.15
C MET A 83 -9.80 -8.87 -20.19
N THR A 84 -8.56 -8.84 -19.72
CA THR A 84 -8.10 -9.69 -18.60
C THR A 84 -7.65 -8.82 -17.45
N LEU A 85 -7.80 -9.32 -16.22
CA LEU A 85 -7.40 -8.62 -15.02
C LEU A 85 -6.55 -9.53 -14.15
N GLN A 86 -5.38 -9.06 -13.77
CA GLN A 86 -4.49 -9.71 -12.82
C GLN A 86 -4.43 -8.87 -11.55
N THR A 87 -4.49 -9.50 -10.38
CA THR A 87 -4.42 -8.82 -9.09
C THR A 87 -3.09 -9.11 -8.40
N ILE A 88 -2.47 -8.07 -7.84
CA ILE A 88 -1.31 -8.16 -6.96
C ILE A 88 -1.75 -7.59 -5.61
N GLU A 89 -1.67 -8.42 -4.55
CA GLU A 89 -2.08 -8.01 -3.21
C GLU A 89 -0.88 -7.66 -2.32
N GLY A 90 -1.06 -6.63 -1.50
CA GLY A 90 -0.10 -6.19 -0.50
C GLY A 90 -0.67 -5.10 0.39
N ASP A 91 0.12 -4.59 1.33
CA ASP A 91 -0.31 -3.43 2.11
C ASP A 91 -0.32 -2.16 1.25
N SER A 92 -0.86 -1.06 1.80
CA SER A 92 -1.00 0.20 1.04
C SER A 92 0.34 0.79 0.61
N THR A 93 1.41 0.56 1.36
CA THR A 93 2.76 1.04 1.04
C THR A 93 3.32 0.29 -0.18
N PHE A 94 3.26 -1.03 -0.14
CA PHE A 94 3.67 -1.89 -1.26
C PHE A 94 2.86 -1.62 -2.53
N VAL A 95 1.54 -1.52 -2.40
CA VAL A 95 0.65 -1.23 -3.55
C VAL A 95 0.94 0.16 -4.15
N LYS A 96 1.26 1.16 -3.30
CA LYS A 96 1.70 2.47 -3.77
C LYS A 96 3.02 2.39 -4.54
N GLU A 97 3.96 1.57 -4.08
CA GLU A 97 5.22 1.33 -4.80
C GLU A 97 4.99 0.68 -6.15
N LEU A 98 4.06 -0.30 -6.26
CA LEU A 98 3.70 -0.91 -7.54
C LEU A 98 3.18 0.11 -8.55
N LEU A 99 2.35 1.08 -8.10
CA LEU A 99 1.89 2.18 -8.95
C LEU A 99 3.05 3.10 -9.38
N THR A 100 3.90 3.48 -8.44
CA THR A 100 5.05 4.36 -8.69
C THR A 100 6.04 3.72 -9.66
N ASP A 101 6.25 2.41 -9.57
CA ASP A 101 7.14 1.64 -10.41
C ASP A 101 6.49 1.25 -11.75
N GLY A 102 5.21 1.62 -11.99
CA GLY A 102 4.47 1.24 -13.19
C GLY A 102 4.16 -0.26 -13.29
N LYS A 103 4.24 -1.00 -12.18
CA LYS A 103 3.98 -2.45 -12.13
C LYS A 103 2.49 -2.79 -12.00
N CYS A 104 1.65 -1.82 -11.71
CA CYS A 104 0.21 -1.95 -11.85
C CYS A 104 -0.40 -0.71 -12.52
N ASP A 105 -1.58 -0.88 -13.08
CA ASP A 105 -2.29 0.14 -13.85
C ASP A 105 -3.23 0.96 -13.00
N ILE A 106 -3.84 0.30 -12.03
CA ILE A 106 -4.80 0.85 -11.09
C ILE A 106 -4.59 0.19 -9.72
N ALA A 107 -4.93 0.87 -8.66
CA ALA A 107 -4.78 0.32 -7.32
C ALA A 107 -5.91 0.74 -6.38
N PHE A 108 -6.32 -0.20 -5.53
CA PHE A 108 -7.11 0.08 -4.34
C PHE A 108 -6.19 0.08 -3.12
N LEU A 109 -6.06 1.23 -2.49
CA LEU A 109 -5.23 1.41 -1.29
C LEU A 109 -5.92 2.32 -0.28
N ARG A 110 -5.48 2.27 0.97
CA ARG A 110 -5.92 3.22 1.99
C ARG A 110 -5.08 4.47 1.92
N SER A 111 -5.76 5.61 2.09
CA SER A 111 -5.14 6.93 2.20
C SER A 111 -5.89 7.76 3.23
N GLU A 112 -5.20 8.62 3.94
CA GLU A 112 -5.82 9.58 4.86
C GLU A 112 -6.49 10.75 4.13
N SER A 113 -6.08 10.99 2.91
CA SER A 113 -6.59 12.06 2.06
C SER A 113 -7.39 11.50 0.90
N SER A 114 -8.47 12.17 0.54
CA SER A 114 -9.24 11.90 -0.67
C SER A 114 -8.44 12.11 -1.96
N SER A 115 -7.26 12.72 -1.87
CA SER A 115 -6.37 13.00 -3.00
C SER A 115 -4.94 12.65 -2.64
N VAL A 116 -4.35 11.77 -3.41
CA VAL A 116 -2.92 11.45 -3.38
C VAL A 116 -2.26 12.24 -4.48
N LYS A 117 -1.44 13.24 -4.12
CA LYS A 117 -0.87 14.22 -5.06
C LYS A 117 -0.09 13.63 -6.25
N GLU A 118 0.42 12.41 -6.07
CA GLU A 118 1.27 11.73 -7.06
C GLU A 118 0.46 10.96 -8.12
N PHE A 119 -0.86 10.76 -7.88
CA PHE A 119 -1.72 9.93 -8.73
C PHE A 119 -3.08 10.59 -8.95
N ASN A 120 -3.73 10.22 -10.05
CA ASN A 120 -5.15 10.48 -10.21
C ASN A 120 -5.94 9.57 -9.27
N SER A 121 -6.49 10.13 -8.20
CA SER A 121 -7.19 9.38 -7.16
C SER A 121 -8.68 9.66 -7.18
N ILE A 122 -9.46 8.58 -7.08
CA ILE A 122 -10.91 8.62 -6.97
C ILE A 122 -11.27 8.04 -5.61
N PRO A 123 -11.88 8.81 -4.69
CA PRO A 123 -12.37 8.27 -3.43
C PRO A 123 -13.43 7.20 -3.70
N TYR A 124 -13.19 6.00 -3.20
CA TYR A 124 -14.09 4.86 -3.38
C TYR A 124 -14.98 4.65 -2.16
N MET A 125 -14.38 4.68 -0.96
CA MET A 125 -15.06 4.41 0.30
C MET A 125 -14.36 5.13 1.45
N ILE A 126 -15.12 5.45 2.49
CA ILE A 126 -14.58 5.92 3.77
C ILE A 126 -14.55 4.73 4.71
N ASP A 127 -13.42 4.50 5.35
CA ASP A 127 -13.21 3.46 6.35
C ASP A 127 -12.92 4.10 7.73
N TYR A 128 -13.20 3.39 8.80
CA TYR A 128 -13.03 3.88 10.17
C TYR A 128 -12.16 2.92 10.96
N LEU A 129 -11.30 3.46 11.81
CA LEU A 129 -10.61 2.68 12.83
C LEU A 129 -11.59 2.37 13.96
N THR A 130 -11.62 1.11 14.36
CA THR A 130 -12.46 0.64 15.46
C THR A 130 -11.58 -0.05 16.49
N ALA A 131 -11.71 0.34 17.76
CA ALA A 131 -11.11 -0.39 18.87
C ALA A 131 -11.92 -1.66 19.15
N VAL A 132 -11.26 -2.81 19.14
CA VAL A 132 -11.86 -4.10 19.53
C VAL A 132 -11.44 -4.40 20.95
N LEU A 133 -12.42 -4.48 21.86
CA LEU A 133 -12.24 -4.71 23.28
C LEU A 133 -12.94 -5.99 23.72
N PRO A 134 -12.44 -6.70 24.73
CA PRO A 134 -13.19 -7.78 25.37
C PRO A 134 -14.56 -7.27 25.87
N ALA A 135 -15.60 -8.07 25.75
CA ALA A 135 -16.94 -7.67 26.15
C ALA A 135 -17.05 -7.30 27.67
N THR A 136 -16.11 -7.78 28.48
CA THR A 136 -15.99 -7.48 29.92
C THR A 136 -15.21 -6.20 30.21
N HIS A 137 -14.62 -5.58 29.18
CA HIS A 137 -13.79 -4.39 29.37
C HIS A 137 -14.65 -3.18 29.80
N PRO A 138 -14.20 -2.34 30.73
CA PRO A 138 -14.98 -1.18 31.19
C PRO A 138 -15.41 -0.25 30.05
N LEU A 139 -14.56 -0.08 29.05
CA LEU A 139 -14.81 0.76 27.87
C LEU A 139 -15.64 0.10 26.77
N ALA A 140 -15.96 -1.21 26.87
CA ALA A 140 -16.66 -1.96 25.82
C ALA A 140 -18.10 -1.50 25.56
N LYS A 141 -18.69 -0.73 26.50
CA LYS A 141 -20.06 -0.20 26.39
C LYS A 141 -20.13 1.25 25.93
N ALA A 142 -18.99 1.86 25.62
CA ALA A 142 -18.96 3.23 25.17
C ALA A 142 -19.40 3.30 23.69
N ASP A 143 -20.46 4.05 23.41
CA ASP A 143 -20.94 4.29 22.03
C ASP A 143 -19.92 5.11 21.22
N ASN A 144 -19.15 5.93 21.88
CA ASN A 144 -18.09 6.75 21.31
C ASN A 144 -16.88 6.72 22.24
N LEU A 145 -15.72 6.30 21.72
CA LEU A 145 -14.53 6.10 22.51
C LEU A 145 -13.44 7.06 22.05
N PRO A 146 -13.26 8.20 22.73
CA PRO A 146 -12.13 9.11 22.47
C PRO A 146 -10.80 8.38 22.68
N PHE A 147 -9.82 8.66 21.81
CA PHE A 147 -8.51 8.02 21.87
C PHE A 147 -7.79 8.20 23.21
N GLU A 148 -8.00 9.33 23.89
CA GLU A 148 -7.45 9.64 25.19
C GLU A 148 -7.83 8.63 26.27
N GLN A 149 -9.00 8.00 26.16
CA GLN A 149 -9.47 6.98 27.09
C GLN A 149 -8.73 5.64 26.94
N LEU A 150 -8.04 5.44 25.85
CA LEU A 150 -7.19 4.27 25.61
C LEU A 150 -5.79 4.43 26.23
N ARG A 151 -5.51 5.56 26.90
CA ARG A 151 -4.27 5.76 27.62
C ARG A 151 -4.11 4.73 28.72
N GLY A 152 -3.00 4.01 28.70
CA GLY A 152 -2.70 2.95 29.67
C GLY A 152 -3.19 1.57 29.27
N GLU A 153 -3.93 1.45 28.17
CA GLU A 153 -4.32 0.16 27.62
C GLU A 153 -3.17 -0.51 26.85
N THR A 154 -3.28 -1.82 26.74
CA THR A 154 -2.32 -2.61 25.98
C THR A 154 -2.83 -2.85 24.56
N PHE A 155 -2.05 -2.45 23.58
CA PHE A 155 -2.42 -2.52 22.17
C PHE A 155 -1.92 -3.80 21.49
N LEU A 156 -2.77 -4.36 20.65
CA LEU A 156 -2.42 -5.35 19.63
C LEU A 156 -2.62 -4.67 18.28
N LEU A 157 -1.55 -4.48 17.54
CA LEU A 157 -1.58 -3.71 16.28
C LEU A 157 -1.21 -4.55 15.07
N PHE A 158 -1.41 -4.00 13.90
CA PHE A 158 -0.91 -4.54 12.65
C PHE A 158 0.63 -4.50 12.60
N PRO A 159 1.26 -5.17 11.61
CA PRO A 159 2.72 -5.18 11.49
C PRO A 159 3.30 -3.77 11.45
N GLU A 160 4.49 -3.62 12.01
CA GLU A 160 5.27 -2.38 11.93
C GLU A 160 5.39 -1.90 10.48
N HIS A 161 5.41 -0.59 10.30
CA HIS A 161 5.48 0.08 8.99
C HIS A 161 4.28 -0.18 8.06
N SER A 162 3.22 -0.82 8.53
CA SER A 162 1.96 -0.85 7.78
C SER A 162 1.19 0.46 7.97
N PHE A 163 0.45 0.88 6.94
CA PHE A 163 -0.36 2.11 6.98
C PHE A 163 -1.25 2.22 8.24
N ILE A 164 -1.88 1.11 8.65
CA ILE A 164 -2.78 1.11 9.83
C ILE A 164 -1.99 1.21 11.14
N ASN A 165 -0.84 0.53 11.23
CA ASN A 165 0.02 0.63 12.42
C ASN A 165 0.49 2.06 12.63
N ASP A 166 1.04 2.68 11.59
CA ASP A 166 1.55 4.04 11.63
C ASP A 166 0.44 5.05 11.96
N LEU A 167 -0.75 4.85 11.38
CA LEU A 167 -1.94 5.64 11.69
C LEU A 167 -2.33 5.52 13.17
N CYS A 168 -2.42 4.30 13.73
CA CYS A 168 -2.77 4.08 15.13
C CYS A 168 -1.77 4.73 16.09
N ILE A 169 -0.46 4.55 15.85
CA ILE A 169 0.59 5.15 16.68
C ILE A 169 0.48 6.68 16.65
N ARG A 170 0.29 7.25 15.47
CA ARG A 170 0.15 8.69 15.31
C ARG A 170 -1.08 9.22 16.05
N GLU A 171 -2.22 8.56 15.97
CA GLU A 171 -3.44 8.99 16.66
C GLU A 171 -3.29 8.88 18.18
N CYS A 172 -2.58 7.87 18.71
CA CYS A 172 -2.21 7.82 20.11
C CYS A 172 -1.35 9.02 20.52
N ARG A 173 -0.36 9.39 19.71
CA ARG A 173 0.49 10.56 19.94
C ARG A 173 -0.29 11.88 19.90
N ASN A 174 -1.21 12.01 18.95
CA ASN A 174 -2.12 13.15 18.86
C ASN A 174 -3.01 13.28 20.11
N ALA A 175 -3.40 12.14 20.70
CA ALA A 175 -4.13 12.06 21.96
C ALA A 175 -3.22 12.20 23.21
N GLY A 176 -1.93 12.49 23.02
CA GLY A 176 -0.96 12.82 24.07
C GLY A 176 -0.40 11.63 24.83
N PHE A 177 -0.33 10.45 24.22
CA PHE A 177 0.33 9.28 24.82
C PHE A 177 1.01 8.38 23.79
N GLU A 178 2.01 7.60 24.25
CA GLU A 178 2.62 6.51 23.46
C GLU A 178 1.87 5.21 23.76
N PRO A 179 1.49 4.43 22.75
CA PRO A 179 0.81 3.15 22.99
C PRO A 179 1.76 2.10 23.56
N HIS A 180 1.30 1.36 24.55
CA HIS A 180 1.99 0.15 25.00
C HIS A 180 1.62 -1.01 24.09
N ILE A 181 2.48 -1.35 23.12
CA ILE A 181 2.24 -2.38 22.12
C ILE A 181 2.78 -3.73 22.64
N ALA A 182 1.89 -4.69 22.93
CA ALA A 182 2.28 -6.02 23.37
C ALA A 182 2.43 -7.02 22.20
N TYR A 183 1.81 -6.73 21.06
CA TYR A 183 1.86 -7.61 19.90
C TYR A 183 1.66 -6.83 18.60
N THR A 184 2.46 -7.18 17.59
CA THR A 184 2.24 -6.77 16.22
C THR A 184 2.14 -8.00 15.34
N GLY A 185 1.18 -8.04 14.42
CA GLY A 185 1.01 -9.18 13.54
C GLY A 185 0.00 -8.96 12.43
N ASN A 186 0.10 -9.81 11.41
CA ASN A 186 -0.88 -9.85 10.33
C ASN A 186 -2.25 -10.29 10.88
N ARG A 187 -3.33 -9.94 10.16
CA ARG A 187 -4.65 -10.48 10.43
C ARG A 187 -4.55 -11.98 10.55
N GLY A 188 -4.82 -12.51 11.74
CA GLY A 188 -5.02 -13.93 11.89
C GLY A 188 -6.14 -14.34 10.94
N ALA A 189 -5.94 -15.41 10.19
CA ALA A 189 -7.03 -16.03 9.46
C ALA A 189 -8.10 -16.44 10.52
N THR A 190 -9.20 -15.74 10.51
CA THR A 190 -10.42 -16.15 11.21
C THR A 190 -11.25 -17.02 10.30
#